data_c645b6c4e74a8ba3ed3bb2390492bb41
#
_entry.id   c645b6c4e74a8ba3ed3bb2390492bb41
#
_cell.length_a   1.000
_cell.length_b   1.000
_cell.length_c   1.000
_cell.angle_alpha   90.00
_cell.angle_beta   90.00
_cell.angle_gamma   90.00
#
_symmetry.space_group_name_H-M   'P 1'
#
loop_
_entity.id
_entity.type
_entity.pdbx_description
1 polymer ?
#
loop_
_entity_poly.entity_id
_entity_poly.type
_entity_poly.pdbx_seq_one_letter_code
_entity_poly.pdbx_strand_id
1 'polypeptide(L)'
;MRRRVASNLLWMLADRGLQVVVGIGVVAMLARALGTEGFAHFQYAQSLVFIAASIPLICSAEVVVPRLVARPAPEAAHALLAHAYAIRMTAGIAGYAMMCAYLAFTQQPADTWIPAAILGTAIMLREPFGVVIAWMQARTHNRPNVVFNLVAMAAKVALIGALFFTGVNLVPAYATAFAIEPLIAAALLAWYYLSRAPRTVPSRDASLTRDLVRDGTLFWVSFMLMVCARRADQLILKPLVPLAELGAYAATMQVLDNFTTIATILAAGIAPMYVFGQKSAEAARRNVLRVAGGMTAIGLCGALILALSAEWVVALLYGQAFGETVVLLRLAALASTLVFADVGLSLLPVFLRKPRWVAMKWALVLTTTVIVDLIAVPRLGTRGAVLGYAVGNAVALILGLVLALRARTATAIASA
;
A
#
# COMPACT_ATOMS: atom_id res chain seq x y z
N MET A 1 -5.17 22.01 -22.59
CA MET A 1 -4.53 21.54 -21.37
C MET A 1 -5.50 20.82 -20.42
N ARG A 2 -6.61 21.43 -19.98
CA ARG A 2 -7.62 20.84 -19.07
C ARG A 2 -8.19 19.48 -19.52
N ARG A 3 -8.50 19.31 -20.82
CA ARG A 3 -9.06 18.07 -21.38
C ARG A 3 -8.07 16.87 -21.33
N ARG A 4 -6.76 17.13 -21.52
CA ARG A 4 -5.70 16.11 -21.39
C ARG A 4 -5.48 15.67 -19.94
N VAL A 5 -5.52 16.62 -19.00
CA VAL A 5 -5.41 16.34 -17.58
C VAL A 5 -6.61 15.53 -17.08
N ALA A 6 -7.84 15.94 -17.46
CA ALA A 6 -9.05 15.20 -17.11
C ALA A 6 -9.06 13.77 -17.69
N SER A 7 -8.67 13.59 -18.96
CA SER A 7 -8.54 12.27 -19.56
C SER A 7 -7.50 11.39 -18.84
N ASN A 8 -6.37 11.96 -18.46
CA ASN A 8 -5.33 11.21 -17.74
C ASN A 8 -5.80 10.76 -16.34
N LEU A 9 -6.53 11.64 -15.63
CA LEU A 9 -7.14 11.32 -14.34
C LEU A 9 -8.20 10.21 -14.47
N LEU A 10 -9.06 10.27 -15.48
CA LEU A 10 -10.07 9.23 -15.75
C LEU A 10 -9.42 7.88 -16.03
N TRP A 11 -8.35 7.83 -16.83
CA TRP A 11 -7.61 6.61 -17.09
C TRP A 11 -6.96 6.04 -15.81
N MET A 12 -6.39 6.89 -14.96
CA MET A 12 -5.82 6.45 -13.69
C MET A 12 -6.89 5.92 -12.72
N LEU A 13 -8.06 6.54 -12.67
CA LEU A 13 -9.18 6.08 -11.83
C LEU A 13 -9.78 4.77 -12.35
N ALA A 14 -9.94 4.64 -13.68
CA ALA A 14 -10.41 3.42 -14.31
C ALA A 14 -9.43 2.26 -14.10
N ASP A 15 -8.12 2.49 -14.25
CA ASP A 15 -7.07 1.51 -13.96
C ASP A 15 -7.14 1.04 -12.50
N ARG A 16 -7.24 1.98 -11.55
CA ARG A 16 -7.37 1.65 -10.13
C ARG A 16 -8.65 0.87 -9.81
N GLY A 17 -9.78 1.29 -10.36
CA GLY A 17 -11.06 0.61 -10.18
C GLY A 17 -11.01 -0.83 -10.73
N LEU A 18 -10.46 -1.01 -11.92
CA LEU A 18 -10.29 -2.32 -12.54
C LEU A 18 -9.36 -3.22 -11.72
N GLN A 19 -8.23 -2.70 -11.24
CA GLN A 19 -7.30 -3.43 -10.37
C GLN A 19 -7.99 -3.92 -9.09
N VAL A 20 -8.85 -3.10 -8.47
CA VAL A 20 -9.59 -3.49 -7.26
C VAL A 20 -10.58 -4.62 -7.58
N VAL A 21 -11.40 -4.48 -8.62
CA VAL A 21 -12.40 -5.48 -8.99
C VAL A 21 -11.76 -6.82 -9.36
N VAL A 22 -10.73 -6.77 -10.22
CA VAL A 22 -9.97 -7.96 -10.61
C VAL A 22 -9.24 -8.55 -9.43
N GLY A 23 -8.64 -7.72 -8.57
CA GLY A 23 -7.97 -8.14 -7.35
C GLY A 23 -8.89 -8.92 -6.41
N ILE A 24 -10.12 -8.46 -6.20
CA ILE A 24 -11.13 -9.16 -5.40
C ILE A 24 -11.42 -10.55 -5.99
N GLY A 25 -11.67 -10.65 -7.30
CA GLY A 25 -11.93 -11.93 -7.96
C GLY A 25 -10.76 -12.91 -7.86
N VAL A 26 -9.54 -12.42 -8.07
CA VAL A 26 -8.30 -13.21 -7.97
C VAL A 26 -8.09 -13.74 -6.55
N VAL A 27 -8.31 -12.92 -5.52
CA VAL A 27 -8.18 -13.32 -4.12
C VAL A 27 -9.29 -14.30 -3.73
N ALA A 28 -10.49 -14.14 -4.26
CA ALA A 28 -11.60 -15.07 -4.06
C ALA A 28 -11.28 -16.47 -4.62
N MET A 29 -10.73 -16.55 -5.85
CA MET A 29 -10.27 -17.82 -6.44
C MET A 29 -9.17 -18.46 -5.61
N LEU A 30 -8.19 -17.66 -5.18
CA LEU A 30 -7.08 -18.10 -4.34
C LEU A 30 -7.57 -18.70 -3.01
N ALA A 31 -8.44 -17.99 -2.30
CA ALA A 31 -8.94 -18.42 -1.00
C ALA A 31 -9.76 -19.72 -1.09
N ARG A 32 -10.59 -19.83 -2.14
CA ARG A 32 -11.38 -21.03 -2.38
C ARG A 32 -10.52 -22.24 -2.77
N ALA A 33 -9.44 -22.02 -3.52
CA ALA A 33 -8.54 -23.11 -3.94
C ALA A 33 -7.66 -23.60 -2.78
N LEU A 34 -7.16 -22.69 -1.93
CA LEU A 34 -6.20 -23.02 -0.88
C LEU A 34 -6.84 -23.35 0.47
N GLY A 35 -8.12 -23.01 0.66
CA GLY A 35 -8.76 -23.09 1.98
C GLY A 35 -8.16 -22.11 2.98
N THR A 36 -8.60 -22.17 4.24
CA THR A 36 -8.21 -21.22 5.29
C THR A 36 -6.72 -21.29 5.62
N GLU A 37 -6.14 -22.47 5.76
CA GLU A 37 -4.74 -22.63 6.15
C GLU A 37 -3.78 -22.26 5.02
N GLY A 38 -4.01 -22.75 3.80
CA GLY A 38 -3.18 -22.38 2.65
C GLY A 38 -3.27 -20.89 2.34
N PHE A 39 -4.45 -20.30 2.51
CA PHE A 39 -4.64 -18.85 2.38
C PHE A 39 -3.88 -18.09 3.47
N ALA A 40 -3.83 -18.60 4.72
CA ALA A 40 -3.04 -18.02 5.79
C ALA A 40 -1.53 -17.98 5.45
N HIS A 41 -0.99 -19.10 4.98
CA HIS A 41 0.43 -19.16 4.54
C HIS A 41 0.73 -18.14 3.45
N PHE A 42 -0.15 -18.03 2.44
CA PHE A 42 0.00 -17.09 1.35
C PHE A 42 -0.07 -15.64 1.82
N GLN A 43 -1.08 -15.27 2.61
CA GLN A 43 -1.27 -13.90 3.08
C GLN A 43 -0.18 -13.44 4.06
N TYR A 44 0.29 -14.35 4.90
CA TYR A 44 1.44 -14.08 5.77
C TYR A 44 2.71 -13.83 4.94
N ALA A 45 2.98 -14.69 3.95
CA ALA A 45 4.10 -14.49 3.02
C ALA A 45 3.98 -13.14 2.30
N GLN A 46 2.80 -12.79 1.82
CA GLN A 46 2.53 -11.51 1.17
C GLN A 46 2.75 -10.32 2.12
N SER A 47 2.36 -10.43 3.39
CA SER A 47 2.57 -9.37 4.40
C SER A 47 4.05 -9.14 4.68
N LEU A 48 4.86 -10.20 4.77
CA LEU A 48 6.32 -10.09 4.86
C LEU A 48 6.91 -9.39 3.63
N VAL A 49 6.45 -9.78 2.45
CA VAL A 49 6.90 -9.15 1.20
C VAL A 49 6.52 -7.67 1.15
N PHE A 50 5.33 -7.27 1.59
CA PHE A 50 4.94 -5.85 1.65
C PHE A 50 5.85 -5.04 2.59
N ILE A 51 6.17 -5.59 3.76
CA ILE A 51 7.07 -4.92 4.70
C ILE A 51 8.47 -4.79 4.07
N ALA A 52 9.02 -5.85 3.51
CA ALA A 52 10.34 -5.84 2.89
C ALA A 52 10.39 -4.96 1.63
N ALA A 53 9.31 -4.94 0.82
CA ALA A 53 9.19 -4.09 -0.37
C ALA A 53 9.10 -2.59 -0.04
N SER A 54 8.83 -2.22 1.21
CA SER A 54 8.89 -0.82 1.64
C SER A 54 10.33 -0.29 1.72
N ILE A 55 11.34 -1.15 1.86
CA ILE A 55 12.75 -0.78 1.99
C ILE A 55 13.30 -0.11 0.73
N PRO A 56 13.14 -0.64 -0.51
CA PRO A 56 13.62 0.00 -1.72
C PRO A 56 12.90 1.31 -2.10
N LEU A 57 11.83 1.70 -1.41
CA LEU A 57 11.09 2.93 -1.73
C LEU A 57 11.73 4.22 -1.20
N ILE A 58 12.97 4.18 -0.71
CA ILE A 58 13.71 5.35 -0.23
C ILE A 58 13.86 6.46 -1.29
N CYS A 59 13.95 6.11 -2.56
CA CYS A 59 13.93 7.04 -3.69
C CYS A 59 12.59 6.94 -4.43
N SER A 60 11.49 7.29 -3.75
CA SER A 60 10.15 7.28 -4.30
C SER A 60 9.90 8.40 -5.33
N ALA A 61 8.74 8.38 -5.97
CA ALA A 61 8.36 9.37 -6.97
C ALA A 61 8.37 10.79 -6.41
N GLU A 62 8.05 10.98 -5.13
CA GLU A 62 8.03 12.28 -4.44
C GLU A 62 9.40 12.98 -4.45
N VAL A 63 10.49 12.21 -4.49
CA VAL A 63 11.86 12.72 -4.54
C VAL A 63 12.38 12.82 -5.96
N VAL A 64 12.08 11.81 -6.78
CA VAL A 64 12.65 11.66 -8.13
C VAL A 64 11.94 12.56 -9.15
N VAL A 65 10.60 12.64 -9.13
CA VAL A 65 9.82 13.40 -10.13
C VAL A 65 10.17 14.89 -10.14
N PRO A 66 10.20 15.61 -8.99
CA PRO A 66 10.55 17.05 -9.00
C PRO A 66 11.95 17.32 -9.57
N ARG A 67 12.91 16.42 -9.28
CA ARG A 67 14.29 16.55 -9.78
C ARG A 67 14.41 16.27 -11.26
N LEU A 68 13.61 15.33 -11.78
CA LEU A 68 13.56 15.07 -13.25
C LEU A 68 12.95 16.26 -13.99
N VAL A 69 11.91 16.88 -13.43
CA VAL A 69 11.31 18.10 -14.00
C VAL A 69 12.29 19.26 -14.02
N ALA A 70 13.10 19.40 -12.95
CA ALA A 70 14.12 20.47 -12.84
C ALA A 70 15.35 20.20 -13.75
N ARG A 71 15.56 18.98 -14.24
CA ARG A 71 16.69 18.59 -15.08
C ARG A 71 16.20 17.99 -16.40
N PRO A 72 15.73 18.82 -17.35
CA PRO A 72 15.11 18.33 -18.59
C PRO A 72 16.10 17.72 -19.60
N ALA A 73 17.42 17.97 -19.44
CA ALA A 73 18.43 17.41 -20.32
C ALA A 73 18.45 15.86 -20.23
N PRO A 74 18.42 15.15 -21.38
CA PRO A 74 18.30 13.69 -21.38
C PRO A 74 19.43 12.97 -20.61
N GLU A 75 20.66 13.45 -20.70
CA GLU A 75 21.82 12.87 -20.01
C GLU A 75 21.76 13.08 -18.50
N ALA A 76 21.36 14.29 -18.04
CA ALA A 76 21.20 14.58 -16.62
C ALA A 76 20.04 13.76 -16.01
N ALA A 77 18.94 13.60 -16.75
CA ALA A 77 17.83 12.74 -16.34
C ALA A 77 18.27 11.27 -16.29
N HIS A 78 19.07 10.80 -17.27
CA HIS A 78 19.59 9.43 -17.29
C HIS A 78 20.51 9.16 -16.10
N ALA A 79 21.44 10.08 -15.78
CA ALA A 79 22.31 9.97 -14.63
C ALA A 79 21.50 9.90 -13.32
N LEU A 80 20.48 10.78 -13.14
CA LEU A 80 19.59 10.77 -11.98
C LEU A 80 18.86 9.42 -11.83
N LEU A 81 18.31 8.90 -12.92
CA LEU A 81 17.58 7.62 -12.91
C LEU A 81 18.50 6.45 -12.60
N ALA A 82 19.72 6.44 -13.13
CA ALA A 82 20.71 5.39 -12.85
C ALA A 82 21.09 5.35 -11.36
N HIS A 83 21.30 6.52 -10.73
CA HIS A 83 21.58 6.59 -9.29
C HIS A 83 20.38 6.14 -8.45
N ALA A 84 19.19 6.63 -8.77
CA ALA A 84 17.95 6.22 -8.07
C ALA A 84 17.69 4.70 -8.25
N TYR A 85 17.93 4.15 -9.44
CA TYR A 85 17.82 2.72 -9.69
C TYR A 85 18.83 1.92 -8.85
N ALA A 86 20.10 2.34 -8.82
CA ALA A 86 21.14 1.66 -8.04
C ALA A 86 20.81 1.66 -6.53
N ILE A 87 20.34 2.79 -5.99
CA ILE A 87 19.91 2.88 -4.60
C ILE A 87 18.74 1.92 -4.32
N ARG A 88 17.73 1.90 -5.20
CA ARG A 88 16.57 1.02 -5.03
C ARG A 88 16.91 -0.46 -5.21
N MET A 89 17.84 -0.79 -6.11
CA MET A 89 18.33 -2.15 -6.32
C MET A 89 19.09 -2.66 -5.08
N THR A 90 20.05 -1.89 -4.57
CA THR A 90 20.79 -2.27 -3.35
C THR A 90 19.87 -2.38 -2.13
N ALA A 91 18.94 -1.45 -1.96
CA ALA A 91 17.93 -1.51 -0.92
C ALA A 91 16.95 -2.69 -1.11
N GLY A 92 16.61 -3.04 -2.35
CA GLY A 92 15.78 -4.21 -2.68
C GLY A 92 16.46 -5.53 -2.33
N ILE A 93 17.75 -5.67 -2.67
CA ILE A 93 18.55 -6.84 -2.28
C ILE A 93 18.62 -6.94 -0.76
N ALA A 94 18.87 -5.84 -0.06
CA ALA A 94 18.89 -5.81 1.40
C ALA A 94 17.53 -6.19 2.00
N GLY A 95 16.43 -5.66 1.47
CA GLY A 95 15.07 -5.97 1.90
C GLY A 95 14.72 -7.46 1.72
N TYR A 96 15.08 -8.03 0.57
CA TYR A 96 14.88 -9.45 0.31
C TYR A 96 15.72 -10.32 1.25
N ALA A 97 17.01 -9.97 1.43
CA ALA A 97 17.89 -10.68 2.36
C ALA A 97 17.39 -10.61 3.81
N MET A 98 16.92 -9.44 4.26
CA MET A 98 16.32 -9.28 5.59
C MET A 98 15.07 -10.14 5.77
N MET A 99 14.21 -10.21 4.76
CA MET A 99 13.02 -11.09 4.77
C MET A 99 13.43 -12.56 4.89
N CYS A 100 14.40 -13.01 4.08
CA CYS A 100 14.91 -14.38 4.16
C CYS A 100 15.56 -14.67 5.51
N ALA A 101 16.33 -13.74 6.05
CA ALA A 101 16.94 -13.87 7.38
C ALA A 101 15.87 -13.98 8.49
N TYR A 102 14.80 -13.17 8.41
CA TYR A 102 13.67 -13.27 9.33
C TYR A 102 12.98 -14.64 9.26
N LEU A 103 12.71 -15.15 8.04
CA LEU A 103 12.11 -16.47 7.83
C LEU A 103 12.97 -17.60 8.39
N ALA A 104 14.30 -17.51 8.20
CA ALA A 104 15.25 -18.48 8.74
C ALA A 104 15.33 -18.40 10.28
N PHE A 105 15.39 -17.18 10.83
CA PHE A 105 15.46 -16.95 12.27
C PHE A 105 14.21 -17.47 13.00
N THR A 106 13.03 -17.25 12.41
CA THR A 106 11.74 -17.70 12.95
C THR A 106 11.40 -19.15 12.57
N GLN A 107 12.32 -19.86 11.91
CA GLN A 107 12.18 -21.28 11.51
C GLN A 107 10.84 -21.57 10.82
N GLN A 108 10.43 -20.70 9.90
CA GLN A 108 9.15 -20.83 9.22
C GLN A 108 9.10 -22.11 8.37
N PRO A 109 7.93 -22.80 8.32
CA PRO A 109 7.76 -24.01 7.51
C PRO A 109 7.87 -23.70 6.02
N ALA A 110 8.16 -24.75 5.21
CA ALA A 110 8.33 -24.65 3.77
C ALA A 110 7.11 -24.02 3.06
N ASP A 111 5.90 -24.30 3.56
CA ASP A 111 4.64 -23.77 3.03
C ASP A 111 4.50 -22.24 3.21
N THR A 112 5.28 -21.64 4.09
CA THR A 112 5.40 -20.19 4.22
C THR A 112 6.65 -19.66 3.53
N TRP A 113 7.78 -20.37 3.69
CA TRP A 113 9.08 -19.94 3.21
C TRP A 113 9.13 -19.86 1.69
N ILE A 114 8.68 -20.91 1.00
CA ILE A 114 8.72 -21.00 -0.47
C ILE A 114 7.84 -19.89 -1.11
N PRO A 115 6.56 -19.71 -0.73
CA PRO A 115 5.76 -18.60 -1.25
C PRO A 115 6.36 -17.22 -0.98
N ALA A 116 6.91 -16.99 0.22
CA ALA A 116 7.55 -15.72 0.55
C ALA A 116 8.79 -15.45 -0.32
N ALA A 117 9.63 -16.47 -0.54
CA ALA A 117 10.79 -16.34 -1.41
C ALA A 117 10.39 -16.04 -2.86
N ILE A 118 9.37 -16.72 -3.40
CA ILE A 118 8.84 -16.50 -4.75
C ILE A 118 8.27 -15.07 -4.89
N LEU A 119 7.34 -14.70 -4.01
CA LEU A 119 6.72 -13.36 -4.03
C LEU A 119 7.74 -12.26 -3.80
N GLY A 120 8.74 -12.52 -2.95
CA GLY A 120 9.80 -11.58 -2.62
C GLY A 120 10.72 -11.24 -3.81
N THR A 121 10.75 -12.05 -4.87
CA THR A 121 11.50 -11.71 -6.09
C THR A 121 11.11 -10.36 -6.67
N ALA A 122 9.86 -9.94 -6.47
CA ALA A 122 9.36 -8.63 -6.87
C ALA A 122 10.11 -7.48 -6.20
N ILE A 123 10.62 -7.65 -4.98
CA ILE A 123 11.38 -6.63 -4.24
C ILE A 123 12.66 -6.24 -5.00
N MET A 124 13.36 -7.22 -5.55
CA MET A 124 14.60 -6.99 -6.30
C MET A 124 14.34 -6.68 -7.77
N LEU A 125 13.31 -7.26 -8.37
CA LEU A 125 13.12 -7.20 -9.82
C LEU A 125 12.12 -6.13 -10.25
N ARG A 126 11.08 -5.83 -9.45
CA ARG A 126 10.04 -4.86 -9.81
C ARG A 126 10.28 -3.48 -9.20
N GLU A 127 10.62 -3.43 -7.91
CA GLU A 127 10.71 -2.17 -7.17
C GLU A 127 11.79 -1.21 -7.73
N PRO A 128 12.99 -1.66 -8.15
CA PRO A 128 13.97 -0.75 -8.75
C PRO A 128 13.46 -0.05 -10.02
N PHE A 129 12.64 -0.73 -10.83
CA PHE A 129 12.07 -0.14 -12.05
C PHE A 129 10.95 0.88 -11.80
N GLY A 130 10.52 1.08 -10.56
CA GLY A 130 9.63 2.18 -10.17
C GLY A 130 10.19 3.58 -10.54
N VAL A 131 11.52 3.72 -10.72
CA VAL A 131 12.14 4.96 -11.21
C VAL A 131 11.74 5.28 -12.66
N VAL A 132 11.45 4.25 -13.48
CA VAL A 132 10.96 4.44 -14.86
C VAL A 132 9.54 5.00 -14.85
N ILE A 133 8.72 4.56 -13.90
CA ILE A 133 7.38 5.13 -13.70
C ILE A 133 7.49 6.61 -13.33
N ALA A 134 8.40 6.96 -12.41
CA ALA A 134 8.65 8.36 -12.04
C ALA A 134 9.12 9.20 -13.25
N TRP A 135 9.92 8.62 -14.13
CA TRP A 135 10.34 9.27 -15.38
C TRP A 135 9.17 9.51 -16.35
N MET A 136 8.26 8.54 -16.49
CA MET A 136 7.02 8.71 -17.27
C MET A 136 6.11 9.78 -16.66
N GLN A 137 5.98 9.81 -15.33
CA GLN A 137 5.20 10.81 -14.60
C GLN A 137 5.75 12.22 -14.80
N ALA A 138 7.09 12.41 -14.70
CA ALA A 138 7.74 13.69 -14.93
C ALA A 138 7.49 14.24 -16.35
N ARG A 139 7.28 13.36 -17.32
CA ARG A 139 6.95 13.69 -18.72
C ARG A 139 5.45 13.73 -19.02
N THR A 140 4.60 13.57 -18.01
CA THR A 140 3.13 13.46 -18.18
C THR A 140 2.70 12.39 -19.19
N HIS A 141 3.44 11.30 -19.29
CA HIS A 141 3.26 10.24 -20.28
C HIS A 141 3.03 8.87 -19.62
N ASN A 142 1.92 8.74 -18.88
CA ASN A 142 1.63 7.55 -18.07
C ASN A 142 0.94 6.40 -18.84
N ARG A 143 0.50 6.62 -20.07
CA ARG A 143 -0.23 5.59 -20.86
C ARG A 143 0.53 4.26 -20.97
N PRO A 144 1.86 4.22 -21.29
CA PRO A 144 2.56 2.95 -21.37
C PRO A 144 2.54 2.17 -20.06
N ASN A 145 2.69 2.83 -18.91
CA ASN A 145 2.64 2.18 -17.61
C ASN A 145 1.27 1.51 -17.35
N VAL A 146 0.17 2.17 -17.73
CA VAL A 146 -1.18 1.60 -17.61
C VAL A 146 -1.31 0.35 -18.48
N VAL A 147 -0.86 0.40 -19.73
CA VAL A 147 -0.89 -0.75 -20.64
C VAL A 147 -0.04 -1.90 -20.10
N PHE A 148 1.15 -1.62 -19.59
CA PHE A 148 2.03 -2.63 -19.00
C PHE A 148 1.41 -3.32 -17.79
N ASN A 149 0.78 -2.55 -16.91
CA ASN A 149 0.06 -3.08 -15.77
C ASN A 149 -1.13 -3.94 -16.20
N LEU A 150 -1.89 -3.53 -17.22
CA LEU A 150 -3.01 -4.31 -17.75
C LEU A 150 -2.55 -5.64 -18.36
N VAL A 151 -1.47 -5.64 -19.14
CA VAL A 151 -0.89 -6.87 -19.71
C VAL A 151 -0.40 -7.81 -18.60
N ALA A 152 0.33 -7.27 -17.63
CA ALA A 152 0.83 -8.04 -16.50
C ALA A 152 -0.30 -8.63 -15.63
N MET A 153 -1.34 -7.83 -15.38
CA MET A 153 -2.52 -8.24 -14.64
C MET A 153 -3.31 -9.33 -15.41
N ALA A 154 -3.47 -9.19 -16.74
CA ALA A 154 -4.13 -10.20 -17.56
C ALA A 154 -3.39 -11.54 -17.51
N ALA A 155 -2.06 -11.55 -17.56
CA ALA A 155 -1.25 -12.75 -17.42
C ALA A 155 -1.44 -13.42 -16.05
N LYS A 156 -1.44 -12.64 -14.94
CA LYS A 156 -1.73 -13.15 -13.60
C LYS A 156 -3.12 -13.78 -13.52
N VAL A 157 -4.15 -13.07 -14.01
CA VAL A 157 -5.54 -13.56 -13.99
C VAL A 157 -5.67 -14.85 -14.77
N ALA A 158 -5.07 -14.93 -15.97
CA ALA A 158 -5.11 -16.13 -16.79
C ALA A 158 -4.46 -17.34 -16.08
N LEU A 159 -3.29 -17.13 -15.43
CA LEU A 159 -2.61 -18.18 -14.70
C LEU A 159 -3.38 -18.64 -13.46
N ILE A 160 -3.89 -17.70 -12.67
CA ILE A 160 -4.67 -18.03 -11.47
C ILE A 160 -5.97 -18.73 -11.86
N GLY A 161 -6.64 -18.27 -12.92
CA GLY A 161 -7.81 -18.93 -13.48
C GLY A 161 -7.47 -20.37 -13.93
N ALA A 162 -6.37 -20.56 -14.66
CA ALA A 162 -5.93 -21.88 -15.09
C ALA A 162 -5.67 -22.81 -13.88
N LEU A 163 -4.93 -22.35 -12.86
CA LEU A 163 -4.69 -23.11 -11.63
C LEU A 163 -5.98 -23.45 -10.89
N PHE A 164 -6.91 -22.51 -10.80
CA PHE A 164 -8.20 -22.68 -10.15
C PHE A 164 -9.05 -23.74 -10.85
N PHE A 165 -9.21 -23.66 -12.19
CA PHE A 165 -10.04 -24.56 -12.96
C PHE A 165 -9.41 -25.96 -13.13
N THR A 166 -8.09 -26.08 -13.01
CA THR A 166 -7.39 -27.40 -12.99
C THR A 166 -7.37 -28.03 -11.61
N GLY A 167 -7.92 -27.38 -10.57
CA GLY A 167 -8.01 -27.92 -9.22
C GLY A 167 -6.68 -27.96 -8.46
N VAL A 168 -5.68 -27.17 -8.88
CA VAL A 168 -4.41 -27.09 -8.16
C VAL A 168 -4.61 -26.34 -6.84
N ASN A 169 -4.18 -26.93 -5.73
CA ASN A 169 -4.31 -26.38 -4.38
C ASN A 169 -2.95 -26.11 -3.69
N LEU A 170 -1.89 -25.95 -4.48
CA LEU A 170 -0.53 -25.73 -3.96
C LEU A 170 -0.24 -24.24 -3.79
N VAL A 171 0.09 -23.80 -2.56
CA VAL A 171 0.43 -22.40 -2.25
C VAL A 171 1.57 -21.85 -3.12
N PRO A 172 2.68 -22.58 -3.37
CA PRO A 172 3.75 -22.10 -4.24
C PRO A 172 3.32 -21.85 -5.70
N ALA A 173 2.37 -22.63 -6.24
CA ALA A 173 1.88 -22.42 -7.59
C ALA A 173 1.15 -21.08 -7.72
N TYR A 174 0.29 -20.76 -6.76
CA TYR A 174 -0.37 -19.43 -6.70
C TYR A 174 0.62 -18.31 -6.42
N ALA A 175 1.62 -18.51 -5.57
CA ALA A 175 2.68 -17.53 -5.34
C ALA A 175 3.44 -17.22 -6.64
N THR A 176 3.74 -18.23 -7.45
CA THR A 176 4.37 -18.06 -8.77
C THR A 176 3.47 -17.25 -9.72
N ALA A 177 2.18 -17.59 -9.78
CA ALA A 177 1.22 -16.85 -10.59
C ALA A 177 1.10 -15.37 -10.17
N PHE A 178 1.16 -15.07 -8.86
CA PHE A 178 1.19 -13.70 -8.35
C PHE A 178 2.51 -12.98 -8.67
N ALA A 179 3.65 -13.67 -8.60
CA ALA A 179 4.96 -13.08 -8.91
C ALA A 179 5.13 -12.73 -10.40
N ILE A 180 4.39 -13.38 -11.29
CA ILE A 180 4.47 -13.11 -12.73
C ILE A 180 4.03 -11.69 -13.08
N GLU A 181 3.00 -11.14 -12.42
CA GLU A 181 2.57 -9.76 -12.68
C GLU A 181 3.70 -8.73 -12.48
N PRO A 182 4.34 -8.64 -11.30
CA PRO A 182 5.43 -7.70 -11.10
C PRO A 182 6.64 -7.98 -12.00
N LEU A 183 6.91 -9.22 -12.36
CA LEU A 183 8.02 -9.58 -13.26
C LEU A 183 7.78 -9.12 -14.69
N ILE A 184 6.58 -9.36 -15.24
CA ILE A 184 6.20 -8.86 -16.57
C ILE A 184 6.24 -7.34 -16.59
N ALA A 185 5.68 -6.68 -15.57
CA ALA A 185 5.70 -5.22 -15.47
C ALA A 185 7.13 -4.68 -15.43
N ALA A 186 8.03 -5.32 -14.67
CA ALA A 186 9.45 -4.95 -14.62
C ALA A 186 10.14 -5.11 -15.98
N ALA A 187 9.92 -6.24 -16.66
CA ALA A 187 10.49 -6.50 -17.98
C ALA A 187 10.03 -5.48 -19.02
N LEU A 188 8.72 -5.15 -19.04
CA LEU A 188 8.17 -4.15 -19.95
C LEU A 188 8.69 -2.73 -19.64
N LEU A 189 8.83 -2.37 -18.36
CA LEU A 189 9.41 -1.08 -17.95
C LEU A 189 10.90 -1.00 -18.32
N ALA A 190 11.65 -2.08 -18.10
CA ALA A 190 13.05 -2.17 -18.49
C ALA A 190 13.21 -2.00 -20.01
N TRP A 191 12.47 -2.79 -20.78
CA TRP A 191 12.48 -2.71 -22.24
C TRP A 191 12.12 -1.30 -22.74
N TYR A 192 11.06 -0.72 -22.21
CA TYR A 192 10.60 0.61 -22.59
C TYR A 192 11.65 1.69 -22.32
N TYR A 193 12.32 1.63 -21.18
CA TYR A 193 13.36 2.59 -20.83
C TYR A 193 14.62 2.38 -21.66
N LEU A 194 15.14 1.15 -21.74
CA LEU A 194 16.38 0.83 -22.47
C LEU A 194 16.27 1.15 -23.96
N SER A 195 15.11 0.99 -24.56
CA SER A 195 14.88 1.36 -25.98
C SER A 195 14.91 2.87 -26.22
N ARG A 196 14.85 3.72 -25.18
CA ARG A 196 14.77 5.20 -25.26
C ARG A 196 15.87 5.90 -24.47
N ALA A 197 16.62 5.18 -23.68
CA ALA A 197 17.71 5.74 -22.88
C ALA A 197 18.83 6.26 -23.76
N PRO A 198 19.48 7.37 -23.37
CA PRO A 198 20.73 7.80 -24.01
C PRO A 198 21.77 6.67 -23.94
N ARG A 199 22.57 6.52 -25.02
CA ARG A 199 23.66 5.55 -25.06
C ARG A 199 24.94 6.01 -24.33
N THR A 200 24.82 7.01 -23.48
CA THR A 200 25.90 7.56 -22.67
C THR A 200 26.02 6.81 -21.37
N VAL A 201 27.23 6.60 -20.87
CA VAL A 201 27.47 6.04 -19.55
C VAL A 201 27.09 7.10 -18.51
N PRO A 202 26.21 6.77 -17.54
CA PRO A 202 25.83 7.72 -16.49
C PRO A 202 27.05 8.17 -15.69
N SER A 203 27.16 9.47 -15.44
CA SER A 203 28.22 10.00 -14.56
C SER A 203 28.05 9.46 -13.15
N ARG A 204 29.14 9.02 -12.52
CA ARG A 204 29.16 8.62 -11.11
C ARG A 204 29.31 9.87 -10.24
N ASP A 205 28.23 10.25 -9.59
CA ASP A 205 28.21 11.40 -8.68
C ASP A 205 27.73 10.95 -7.28
N ALA A 206 28.69 10.84 -6.35
CA ALA A 206 28.39 10.46 -4.97
C ALA A 206 27.55 11.52 -4.24
N SER A 207 27.66 12.80 -4.64
CA SER A 207 26.86 13.87 -4.06
C SER A 207 25.38 13.71 -4.40
N LEU A 208 25.08 13.36 -5.65
CA LEU A 208 23.73 13.09 -6.12
C LEU A 208 23.08 11.90 -5.36
N THR A 209 23.84 10.83 -5.15
CA THR A 209 23.40 9.68 -4.36
C THR A 209 23.05 10.08 -2.94
N ARG A 210 23.95 10.84 -2.29
CA ARG A 210 23.74 11.31 -0.89
C ARG A 210 22.50 12.20 -0.78
N ASP A 211 22.30 13.13 -1.73
CA ASP A 211 21.16 14.04 -1.74
C ASP A 211 19.84 13.30 -1.99
N LEU A 212 19.83 12.28 -2.86
CA LEU A 212 18.65 11.44 -3.08
C LEU A 212 18.25 10.70 -1.81
N VAL A 213 19.21 10.08 -1.12
CA VAL A 213 18.96 9.36 0.13
C VAL A 213 18.50 10.31 1.23
N ARG A 214 19.21 11.43 1.44
CA ARG A 214 18.89 12.40 2.49
C ARG A 214 17.47 12.95 2.37
N ASP A 215 17.09 13.36 1.15
CA ASP A 215 15.78 13.97 0.93
C ASP A 215 14.67 12.93 0.89
N GLY A 216 15.00 11.67 0.56
CA GLY A 216 14.07 10.55 0.57
C GLY A 216 13.77 9.98 1.95
N THR A 217 14.74 10.05 2.89
CA THR A 217 14.69 9.32 4.17
C THR A 217 13.43 9.59 4.98
N LEU A 218 13.01 10.84 5.11
CA LEU A 218 11.86 11.19 5.96
C LEU A 218 10.53 10.70 5.37
N PHE A 219 10.36 10.77 4.06
CA PHE A 219 9.20 10.21 3.35
C PHE A 219 9.20 8.69 3.45
N TRP A 220 10.37 8.08 3.22
CA TRP A 220 10.56 6.65 3.30
C TRP A 220 10.27 6.09 4.69
N VAL A 221 10.81 6.70 5.76
CA VAL A 221 10.52 6.29 7.14
C VAL A 221 9.03 6.39 7.44
N SER A 222 8.36 7.47 7.01
CA SER A 222 6.92 7.62 7.19
C SER A 222 6.13 6.51 6.49
N PHE A 223 6.52 6.17 5.27
CA PHE A 223 5.88 5.13 4.48
C PHE A 223 6.13 3.73 5.07
N MET A 224 7.38 3.43 5.46
CA MET A 224 7.74 2.17 6.09
C MET A 224 6.97 1.94 7.40
N LEU A 225 6.90 2.96 8.26
CA LEU A 225 6.11 2.90 9.49
C LEU A 225 4.63 2.65 9.21
N MET A 226 4.07 3.26 8.17
CA MET A 226 2.70 3.01 7.73
C MET A 226 2.49 1.56 7.29
N VAL A 227 3.38 1.03 6.47
CA VAL A 227 3.29 -0.37 6.00
C VAL A 227 3.42 -1.34 7.17
N CYS A 228 4.38 -1.11 8.08
CA CYS A 228 4.53 -1.92 9.28
C CYS A 228 3.27 -1.86 10.15
N ALA A 229 2.68 -0.67 10.37
CA ALA A 229 1.47 -0.51 11.16
C ALA A 229 0.26 -1.27 10.57
N ARG A 230 0.24 -1.46 9.25
CA ARG A 230 -0.85 -2.17 8.54
C ARG A 230 -0.62 -3.69 8.41
N ARG A 231 0.56 -4.21 8.73
CA ARG A 231 0.91 -5.62 8.50
C ARG A 231 1.53 -6.32 9.70
N ALA A 232 1.89 -5.58 10.76
CA ALA A 232 2.49 -6.14 11.97
C ALA A 232 1.56 -7.11 12.71
N ASP A 233 0.26 -6.85 12.66
CA ASP A 233 -0.80 -7.69 13.22
C ASP A 233 -0.70 -9.15 12.76
N GLN A 234 -0.50 -9.39 11.45
CA GLN A 234 -0.37 -10.75 10.91
C GLN A 234 0.91 -11.45 11.38
N LEU A 235 1.99 -10.68 11.60
CA LEU A 235 3.24 -11.22 12.12
C LEU A 235 3.10 -11.62 13.60
N ILE A 236 2.34 -10.83 14.37
CA ILE A 236 2.06 -11.10 15.79
C ILE A 236 1.08 -12.27 15.95
N LEU A 237 0.06 -12.34 15.08
CA LEU A 237 -0.96 -13.39 15.16
C LEU A 237 -0.40 -14.78 14.87
N LYS A 238 0.45 -14.93 13.86
CA LYS A 238 0.88 -16.25 13.36
C LYS A 238 1.40 -17.21 14.43
N PRO A 239 2.27 -16.79 15.38
CA PRO A 239 2.74 -17.69 16.44
C PRO A 239 1.71 -17.90 17.57
N LEU A 240 0.60 -17.15 17.61
CA LEU A 240 -0.30 -17.09 18.75
C LEU A 240 -1.68 -17.72 18.47
N VAL A 241 -2.04 -17.92 17.20
CA VAL A 241 -3.35 -18.45 16.81
C VAL A 241 -3.21 -19.60 15.80
N PRO A 242 -4.20 -20.50 15.70
CA PRO A 242 -4.26 -21.52 14.67
C PRO A 242 -4.24 -20.90 13.26
N LEU A 243 -3.65 -21.60 12.27
CA LEU A 243 -3.54 -21.12 10.90
C LEU A 243 -4.91 -20.82 10.27
N ALA A 244 -5.93 -21.61 10.57
CA ALA A 244 -7.28 -21.39 10.06
C ALA A 244 -7.85 -20.04 10.54
N GLU A 245 -7.64 -19.67 11.81
CA GLU A 245 -8.04 -18.38 12.37
C GLU A 245 -7.25 -17.22 11.74
N LEU A 246 -5.93 -17.42 11.54
CA LEU A 246 -5.11 -16.44 10.82
C LEU A 246 -5.62 -16.22 9.39
N GLY A 247 -6.05 -17.31 8.71
CA GLY A 247 -6.64 -17.24 7.37
C GLY A 247 -7.95 -16.43 7.36
N ALA A 248 -8.83 -16.67 8.34
CA ALA A 248 -10.08 -15.92 8.50
C ALA A 248 -9.82 -14.42 8.77
N TYR A 249 -8.84 -14.12 9.62
CA TYR A 249 -8.39 -12.75 9.87
C TYR A 249 -7.82 -12.08 8.62
N ALA A 250 -6.95 -12.77 7.90
CA ALA A 250 -6.35 -12.26 6.66
C ALA A 250 -7.41 -11.99 5.59
N ALA A 251 -8.43 -12.86 5.46
CA ALA A 251 -9.57 -12.65 4.58
C ALA A 251 -10.37 -11.39 4.99
N THR A 252 -10.58 -11.17 6.29
CA THR A 252 -11.21 -9.96 6.82
C THR A 252 -10.42 -8.72 6.41
N MET A 253 -9.12 -8.69 6.69
CA MET A 253 -8.26 -7.54 6.37
C MET A 253 -8.20 -7.28 4.86
N GLN A 254 -8.22 -8.30 4.02
CA GLN A 254 -8.25 -8.15 2.57
C GLN A 254 -9.53 -7.44 2.09
N VAL A 255 -10.69 -7.78 2.65
CA VAL A 255 -11.96 -7.07 2.34
C VAL A 255 -11.87 -5.61 2.78
N LEU A 256 -11.36 -5.35 3.99
CA LEU A 256 -11.22 -4.00 4.53
C LEU A 256 -10.20 -3.15 3.77
N ASP A 257 -9.09 -3.72 3.33
CA ASP A 257 -8.10 -3.03 2.49
C ASP A 257 -8.74 -2.56 1.18
N ASN A 258 -9.55 -3.40 0.54
CA ASN A 258 -10.30 -3.02 -0.66
C ASN A 258 -11.34 -1.94 -0.36
N PHE A 259 -12.10 -2.08 0.73
CA PHE A 259 -13.10 -1.11 1.16
C PHE A 259 -12.46 0.25 1.48
N THR A 260 -11.39 0.28 2.26
CA THR A 260 -10.71 1.53 2.64
C THR A 260 -9.93 2.17 1.49
N THR A 261 -9.60 1.41 0.43
CA THR A 261 -9.04 1.96 -0.81
C THR A 261 -9.99 2.98 -1.45
N ILE A 262 -11.30 2.83 -1.28
CA ILE A 262 -12.30 3.83 -1.73
C ILE A 262 -12.01 5.20 -1.11
N ALA A 263 -11.65 5.25 0.18
CA ALA A 263 -11.29 6.50 0.85
C ALA A 263 -10.10 7.20 0.18
N THR A 264 -9.06 6.45 -0.19
CA THR A 264 -7.87 7.01 -0.85
C THR A 264 -8.17 7.51 -2.26
N ILE A 265 -9.04 6.81 -3.01
CA ILE A 265 -9.50 7.22 -4.34
C ILE A 265 -10.30 8.53 -4.25
N LEU A 266 -11.26 8.61 -3.30
CA LEU A 266 -12.04 9.82 -3.06
C LEU A 266 -11.15 10.98 -2.66
N ALA A 267 -10.21 10.78 -1.73
CA ALA A 267 -9.26 11.80 -1.30
C ALA A 267 -8.43 12.32 -2.48
N ALA A 268 -7.89 11.44 -3.32
CA ALA A 268 -7.11 11.82 -4.49
C ALA A 268 -7.91 12.65 -5.51
N GLY A 269 -9.21 12.36 -5.68
CA GLY A 269 -10.10 13.11 -6.55
C GLY A 269 -10.48 14.50 -6.01
N ILE A 270 -10.69 14.60 -4.69
CA ILE A 270 -11.20 15.82 -4.04
C ILE A 270 -10.06 16.77 -3.66
N ALA A 271 -8.92 16.27 -3.23
CA ALA A 271 -7.82 17.05 -2.67
C ALA A 271 -7.32 18.20 -3.56
N PRO A 272 -7.10 18.04 -4.89
CA PRO A 272 -6.59 19.11 -5.74
C PRO A 272 -7.50 20.35 -5.77
N MET A 273 -8.82 20.14 -5.81
CA MET A 273 -9.79 21.23 -5.95
C MET A 273 -10.13 21.87 -4.60
N TYR A 274 -10.35 21.05 -3.56
CA TYR A 274 -10.89 21.53 -2.30
C TYR A 274 -9.83 21.87 -1.26
N VAL A 275 -8.64 21.25 -1.33
CA VAL A 275 -7.59 21.42 -0.31
C VAL A 275 -6.36 22.13 -0.89
N PHE A 276 -5.74 21.56 -1.93
CA PHE A 276 -4.45 22.04 -2.42
C PHE A 276 -4.54 23.34 -3.22
N GLY A 277 -5.71 23.68 -3.77
CA GLY A 277 -5.97 24.95 -4.43
C GLY A 277 -6.22 26.14 -3.48
N GLN A 278 -6.24 25.92 -2.16
CA GLN A 278 -6.52 26.99 -1.19
C GLN A 278 -5.32 27.90 -0.98
N LYS A 279 -5.59 29.21 -0.84
CA LYS A 279 -4.55 30.23 -0.64
C LYS A 279 -4.14 30.41 0.82
N SER A 280 -4.98 29.98 1.78
CA SER A 280 -4.71 30.10 3.21
C SER A 280 -4.80 28.77 3.94
N ALA A 281 -3.99 28.61 5.00
CA ALA A 281 -4.00 27.44 5.85
C ALA A 281 -5.35 27.26 6.56
N GLU A 282 -6.04 28.34 6.89
CA GLU A 282 -7.34 28.29 7.55
C GLU A 282 -8.43 27.76 6.60
N ALA A 283 -8.46 28.25 5.35
CA ALA A 283 -9.40 27.75 4.35
C ALA A 283 -9.14 26.28 4.04
N ALA A 284 -7.87 25.86 3.88
CA ALA A 284 -7.49 24.48 3.69
C ALA A 284 -7.94 23.60 4.88
N ARG A 285 -7.69 24.04 6.11
CA ARG A 285 -8.12 23.35 7.33
C ARG A 285 -9.65 23.17 7.38
N ARG A 286 -10.41 24.23 7.13
CA ARG A 286 -11.88 24.17 7.13
C ARG A 286 -12.40 23.19 6.08
N ASN A 287 -11.80 23.19 4.90
CA ASN A 287 -12.17 22.28 3.83
C ASN A 287 -11.76 20.84 4.15
N VAL A 288 -10.59 20.61 4.73
CA VAL A 288 -10.14 19.28 5.21
C VAL A 288 -11.13 18.73 6.22
N LEU A 289 -11.59 19.52 7.20
CA LEU A 289 -12.57 19.06 8.18
C LEU A 289 -13.92 18.70 7.53
N ARG A 290 -14.37 19.46 6.53
CA ARG A 290 -15.59 19.12 5.76
C ARG A 290 -15.41 17.84 4.95
N VAL A 291 -14.27 17.69 4.27
CA VAL A 291 -13.93 16.48 3.51
C VAL A 291 -13.87 15.28 4.46
N ALA A 292 -13.17 15.40 5.59
CA ALA A 292 -13.09 14.34 6.58
C ALA A 292 -14.48 13.94 7.11
N GLY A 293 -15.34 14.92 7.42
CA GLY A 293 -16.73 14.66 7.85
C GLY A 293 -17.55 13.93 6.78
N GLY A 294 -17.47 14.37 5.53
CA GLY A 294 -18.12 13.70 4.41
C GLY A 294 -17.61 12.28 4.17
N MET A 295 -16.28 12.09 4.24
CA MET A 295 -15.66 10.77 4.13
C MET A 295 -16.04 9.86 5.29
N THR A 296 -16.14 10.38 6.52
CA THR A 296 -16.62 9.63 7.68
C THR A 296 -18.06 9.14 7.47
N ALA A 297 -18.94 9.99 6.96
CA ALA A 297 -20.33 9.61 6.68
C ALA A 297 -20.40 8.51 5.59
N ILE A 298 -19.63 8.65 4.50
CA ILE A 298 -19.54 7.61 3.45
C ILE A 298 -18.97 6.32 4.04
N GLY A 299 -17.90 6.42 4.84
CA GLY A 299 -17.28 5.27 5.50
C GLY A 299 -18.23 4.55 6.43
N LEU A 300 -19.02 5.29 7.23
CA LEU A 300 -20.01 4.72 8.16
C LEU A 300 -21.15 4.01 7.40
N CYS A 301 -21.71 4.66 6.38
CA CYS A 301 -22.74 4.03 5.55
C CYS A 301 -22.21 2.75 4.89
N GLY A 302 -21.02 2.79 4.29
CA GLY A 302 -20.41 1.62 3.68
C GLY A 302 -20.05 0.53 4.69
N ALA A 303 -19.56 0.89 5.88
CA ALA A 303 -19.26 -0.05 6.96
C ALA A 303 -20.52 -0.75 7.49
N LEU A 304 -21.64 -0.03 7.61
CA LEU A 304 -22.92 -0.61 7.99
C LEU A 304 -23.42 -1.59 6.92
N ILE A 305 -23.37 -1.20 5.65
CA ILE A 305 -23.75 -2.09 4.53
C ILE A 305 -22.86 -3.35 4.55
N LEU A 306 -21.54 -3.19 4.69
CA LEU A 306 -20.60 -4.29 4.72
C LEU A 306 -20.84 -5.21 5.93
N ALA A 307 -21.11 -4.67 7.12
CA ALA A 307 -21.40 -5.44 8.32
C ALA A 307 -22.71 -6.23 8.21
N LEU A 308 -23.76 -5.61 7.64
CA LEU A 308 -25.05 -6.26 7.43
C LEU A 308 -24.99 -7.35 6.35
N SER A 309 -24.19 -7.12 5.28
CA SER A 309 -24.01 -8.07 4.18
C SER A 309 -22.83 -9.04 4.38
N ALA A 310 -22.19 -9.06 5.55
CA ALA A 310 -20.96 -9.82 5.79
C ALA A 310 -21.08 -11.31 5.45
N GLU A 311 -22.19 -11.96 5.82
CA GLU A 311 -22.44 -13.38 5.49
C GLU A 311 -22.45 -13.61 3.97
N TRP A 312 -23.17 -12.77 3.24
CA TRP A 312 -23.26 -12.88 1.79
C TRP A 312 -21.90 -12.59 1.12
N VAL A 313 -21.20 -11.56 1.58
CA VAL A 313 -19.86 -11.18 1.05
C VAL A 313 -18.86 -12.32 1.27
N VAL A 314 -18.81 -12.89 2.48
CA VAL A 314 -17.88 -13.98 2.81
C VAL A 314 -18.24 -15.24 2.04
N ALA A 315 -19.50 -15.62 1.98
CA ALA A 315 -19.95 -16.79 1.22
C ALA A 315 -19.64 -16.64 -0.27
N LEU A 316 -19.86 -15.44 -0.84
CA LEU A 316 -19.58 -15.15 -2.24
C LEU A 316 -18.08 -15.17 -2.56
N LEU A 317 -17.25 -14.56 -1.73
CA LEU A 317 -15.81 -14.42 -2.02
C LEU A 317 -15.03 -15.65 -1.59
N TYR A 318 -15.22 -16.14 -0.37
CA TYR A 318 -14.35 -17.12 0.27
C TYR A 318 -14.99 -18.50 0.45
N GLY A 319 -16.34 -18.59 0.42
CA GLY A 319 -17.08 -19.82 0.65
C GLY A 319 -17.30 -20.11 2.14
N GLN A 320 -17.92 -21.27 2.42
CA GLN A 320 -18.37 -21.62 3.79
C GLN A 320 -17.23 -21.92 4.77
N ALA A 321 -16.07 -22.31 4.29
CA ALA A 321 -14.90 -22.60 5.14
C ALA A 321 -14.40 -21.38 5.93
N PHE A 322 -14.76 -20.16 5.51
CA PHE A 322 -14.36 -18.90 6.14
C PHE A 322 -15.46 -18.31 7.07
N GLY A 323 -16.27 -19.16 7.72
CA GLY A 323 -17.38 -18.70 8.57
C GLY A 323 -16.97 -17.72 9.69
N GLU A 324 -15.78 -17.90 10.28
CA GLU A 324 -15.24 -17.02 11.31
C GLU A 324 -14.96 -15.60 10.79
N THR A 325 -14.62 -15.46 9.52
CA THR A 325 -14.44 -14.16 8.84
C THR A 325 -15.68 -13.28 8.95
N VAL A 326 -16.88 -13.84 9.01
CA VAL A 326 -18.13 -13.07 9.12
C VAL A 326 -18.17 -12.24 10.40
N VAL A 327 -17.82 -12.87 11.54
CA VAL A 327 -17.82 -12.19 12.85
C VAL A 327 -16.72 -11.10 12.88
N LEU A 328 -15.53 -11.44 12.41
CA LEU A 328 -14.41 -10.51 12.35
C LEU A 328 -14.72 -9.33 11.43
N LEU A 329 -15.33 -9.58 10.27
CA LEU A 329 -15.67 -8.54 9.30
C LEU A 329 -16.73 -7.57 9.85
N ARG A 330 -17.74 -8.07 10.57
CA ARG A 330 -18.75 -7.21 11.23
C ARG A 330 -18.11 -6.25 12.23
N LEU A 331 -17.18 -6.73 13.04
CA LEU A 331 -16.48 -5.91 14.04
C LEU A 331 -15.54 -4.91 13.39
N ALA A 332 -14.71 -5.37 12.46
CA ALA A 332 -13.66 -4.57 11.86
C ALA A 332 -14.20 -3.57 10.81
N ALA A 333 -15.35 -3.86 10.17
CA ALA A 333 -15.98 -2.93 9.24
C ALA A 333 -16.35 -1.60 9.93
N LEU A 334 -16.91 -1.64 11.13
CA LEU A 334 -17.24 -0.42 11.87
C LEU A 334 -15.99 0.37 12.24
N ALA A 335 -14.91 -0.31 12.64
CA ALA A 335 -13.63 0.32 12.94
C ALA A 335 -13.01 0.97 11.70
N SER A 336 -13.25 0.46 10.49
CA SER A 336 -12.73 1.02 9.25
C SER A 336 -13.28 2.42 8.92
N THR A 337 -14.40 2.84 9.54
CA THR A 337 -14.90 4.22 9.44
C THR A 337 -13.85 5.23 9.90
N LEU A 338 -13.02 4.88 10.90
CA LEU A 338 -11.93 5.70 11.40
C LEU A 338 -10.86 5.94 10.31
N VAL A 339 -10.65 4.95 9.43
CA VAL A 339 -9.71 5.07 8.29
C VAL A 339 -10.21 6.13 7.31
N PHE A 340 -11.52 6.15 6.99
CA PHE A 340 -12.08 7.18 6.11
C PHE A 340 -11.89 8.58 6.68
N ALA A 341 -12.13 8.75 7.97
CA ALA A 341 -11.90 10.01 8.68
C ALA A 341 -10.42 10.43 8.65
N ASP A 342 -9.50 9.50 8.96
CA ASP A 342 -8.06 9.75 8.98
C ASP A 342 -7.51 10.08 7.58
N VAL A 343 -7.95 9.40 6.54
CA VAL A 343 -7.54 9.70 5.15
C VAL A 343 -7.93 11.13 4.77
N GLY A 344 -9.13 11.58 5.14
CA GLY A 344 -9.56 12.96 4.95
C GLY A 344 -8.68 13.96 5.70
N LEU A 345 -8.40 13.71 6.99
CA LEU A 345 -7.55 14.59 7.81
C LEU A 345 -6.08 14.59 7.35
N SER A 346 -5.60 13.49 6.80
CA SER A 346 -4.23 13.34 6.32
C SER A 346 -3.89 14.26 5.13
N LEU A 347 -4.88 14.89 4.50
CA LEU A 347 -4.66 15.94 3.50
C LEU A 347 -4.05 17.21 4.10
N LEU A 348 -4.30 17.50 5.39
CA LEU A 348 -3.79 18.71 6.04
C LEU A 348 -2.26 18.73 6.21
N PRO A 349 -1.62 17.69 6.77
CA PRO A 349 -0.15 17.68 6.89
C PRO A 349 0.55 17.71 5.54
N VAL A 350 -0.06 17.16 4.48
CA VAL A 350 0.45 17.23 3.11
C VAL A 350 0.40 18.69 2.61
N PHE A 351 -0.74 19.37 2.77
CA PHE A 351 -0.88 20.78 2.41
C PHE A 351 0.11 21.66 3.17
N LEU A 352 0.25 21.44 4.49
CA LEU A 352 1.16 22.20 5.37
C LEU A 352 2.64 21.80 5.21
N ARG A 353 2.97 20.84 4.33
CA ARG A 353 4.32 20.31 4.14
C ARG A 353 5.00 19.89 5.45
N LYS A 354 4.27 19.13 6.30
CA LYS A 354 4.75 18.64 7.61
C LYS A 354 5.06 17.12 7.60
N PRO A 355 6.07 16.65 6.87
CA PRO A 355 6.36 15.22 6.78
C PRO A 355 6.79 14.60 8.13
N ARG A 356 7.42 15.37 9.02
CA ARG A 356 7.76 14.92 10.39
C ARG A 356 6.51 14.55 11.20
N TRP A 357 5.41 15.28 11.00
CA TRP A 357 4.14 14.96 11.64
C TRP A 357 3.58 13.62 11.15
N VAL A 358 3.70 13.36 9.85
CA VAL A 358 3.26 12.11 9.25
C VAL A 358 4.08 10.92 9.79
N ALA A 359 5.41 11.08 9.89
CA ALA A 359 6.29 10.07 10.48
C ALA A 359 5.94 9.78 11.95
N MET A 360 5.76 10.85 12.75
CA MET A 360 5.37 10.72 14.17
C MET A 360 4.01 10.03 14.31
N LYS A 361 3.02 10.41 13.49
CA LYS A 361 1.71 9.76 13.48
C LYS A 361 1.83 8.25 13.29
N TRP A 362 2.54 7.82 12.24
CA TRP A 362 2.66 6.39 11.95
C TRP A 362 3.53 5.64 12.95
N ALA A 363 4.54 6.30 13.56
CA ALA A 363 5.30 5.72 14.67
C ALA A 363 4.39 5.44 15.88
N LEU A 364 3.56 6.41 16.27
CA LEU A 364 2.63 6.24 17.38
C LEU A 364 1.54 5.19 17.07
N VAL A 365 1.00 5.19 15.86
CA VAL A 365 0.03 4.17 15.43
C VAL A 365 0.65 2.78 15.49
N LEU A 366 1.83 2.57 14.91
CA LEU A 366 2.53 1.28 14.95
C LEU A 366 2.78 0.83 16.39
N THR A 367 3.36 1.70 17.22
CA THR A 367 3.66 1.38 18.61
C THR A 367 2.39 0.99 19.38
N THR A 368 1.32 1.77 19.23
CA THR A 368 0.05 1.49 19.90
C THR A 368 -0.57 0.18 19.43
N THR A 369 -0.62 -0.04 18.09
CA THR A 369 -1.17 -1.28 17.53
C THR A 369 -0.38 -2.49 18.05
N VAL A 370 0.96 -2.46 17.99
CA VAL A 370 1.80 -3.56 18.49
C VAL A 370 1.59 -3.82 19.97
N ILE A 371 1.52 -2.77 20.81
CA ILE A 371 1.27 -2.93 22.25
C ILE A 371 -0.10 -3.57 22.51
N VAL A 372 -1.14 -3.07 21.82
CA VAL A 372 -2.50 -3.62 21.97
C VAL A 372 -2.55 -5.06 21.50
N ASP A 373 -1.94 -5.39 20.35
CA ASP A 373 -1.92 -6.75 19.83
C ASP A 373 -1.19 -7.72 20.76
N LEU A 374 -0.02 -7.34 21.29
CA LEU A 374 0.74 -8.17 22.23
C LEU A 374 -0.03 -8.46 23.54
N ILE A 375 -0.93 -7.57 23.96
CA ILE A 375 -1.76 -7.73 25.17
C ILE A 375 -3.06 -8.45 24.85
N ALA A 376 -3.72 -8.10 23.77
CA ALA A 376 -5.06 -8.55 23.44
C ALA A 376 -5.10 -9.87 22.68
N VAL A 377 -4.15 -10.13 21.77
CA VAL A 377 -4.14 -11.35 20.97
C VAL A 377 -3.99 -12.62 21.81
N PRO A 378 -3.11 -12.69 22.83
CA PRO A 378 -3.01 -13.89 23.68
C PRO A 378 -4.31 -14.23 24.44
N ARG A 379 -5.22 -13.24 24.64
CA ARG A 379 -6.46 -13.42 25.40
C ARG A 379 -7.70 -13.57 24.51
N LEU A 380 -7.71 -12.88 23.36
CA LEU A 380 -8.89 -12.73 22.50
C LEU A 380 -8.67 -13.29 21.10
N GLY A 381 -7.50 -13.86 20.81
CA GLY A 381 -7.16 -14.37 19.49
C GLY A 381 -7.27 -13.29 18.41
N THR A 382 -7.83 -13.63 17.27
CA THR A 382 -8.05 -12.74 16.13
C THR A 382 -8.89 -11.51 16.44
N ARG A 383 -9.82 -11.59 17.40
CA ARG A 383 -10.60 -10.42 17.88
C ARG A 383 -9.71 -9.40 18.58
N GLY A 384 -8.63 -9.86 19.23
CA GLY A 384 -7.61 -8.98 19.82
C GLY A 384 -6.92 -8.14 18.78
N ALA A 385 -6.56 -8.71 17.61
CA ALA A 385 -5.98 -7.97 16.49
C ALA A 385 -6.98 -6.98 15.85
N VAL A 386 -8.27 -7.33 15.77
CA VAL A 386 -9.31 -6.36 15.36
C VAL A 386 -9.38 -5.18 16.34
N LEU A 387 -9.20 -5.41 17.64
CA LEU A 387 -9.11 -4.34 18.64
C LEU A 387 -7.86 -3.47 18.39
N GLY A 388 -6.69 -4.07 18.12
CA GLY A 388 -5.47 -3.35 17.77
C GLY A 388 -5.66 -2.50 16.51
N TYR A 389 -6.30 -3.04 15.49
CA TYR A 389 -6.68 -2.28 14.29
C TYR A 389 -7.58 -1.08 14.62
N ALA A 390 -8.61 -1.26 15.44
CA ALA A 390 -9.51 -0.19 15.82
C ALA A 390 -8.81 0.91 16.64
N VAL A 391 -8.02 0.53 17.65
CA VAL A 391 -7.28 1.46 18.53
C VAL A 391 -6.20 2.20 17.72
N GLY A 392 -5.45 1.51 16.85
CA GLY A 392 -4.46 2.14 15.99
C GLY A 392 -5.08 3.22 15.09
N ASN A 393 -6.21 2.92 14.44
CA ASN A 393 -6.91 3.89 13.61
C ASN A 393 -7.55 5.04 14.44
N ALA A 394 -7.99 4.78 15.66
CA ALA A 394 -8.44 5.83 16.58
C ALA A 394 -7.29 6.80 16.94
N VAL A 395 -6.10 6.28 17.22
CA VAL A 395 -4.90 7.10 17.46
C VAL A 395 -4.55 7.94 16.22
N ALA A 396 -4.62 7.36 15.02
CA ALA A 396 -4.39 8.11 13.77
C ALA A 396 -5.38 9.27 13.63
N LEU A 397 -6.65 9.03 13.88
CA LEU A 397 -7.72 10.04 13.84
C LEU A 397 -7.48 11.15 14.87
N ILE A 398 -7.18 10.80 16.13
CA ILE A 398 -6.92 11.77 17.20
C ILE A 398 -5.75 12.68 16.83
N LEU A 399 -4.65 12.12 16.33
CA LEU A 399 -3.48 12.89 15.89
C LEU A 399 -3.81 13.82 14.71
N GLY A 400 -4.65 13.37 13.77
CA GLY A 400 -5.14 14.21 12.68
C GLY A 400 -5.97 15.39 13.18
N LEU A 401 -6.86 15.17 14.16
CA LEU A 401 -7.66 16.23 14.81
C LEU A 401 -6.79 17.19 15.61
N VAL A 402 -5.81 16.69 16.38
CA VAL A 402 -4.86 17.53 17.14
C VAL A 402 -4.09 18.47 16.20
N LEU A 403 -3.63 17.97 15.03
CA LEU A 403 -2.99 18.83 14.05
C LEU A 403 -3.95 19.93 13.51
N ALA A 404 -5.18 19.54 13.22
CA ALA A 404 -6.19 20.48 12.73
C ALA A 404 -6.53 21.57 13.77
N LEU A 405 -6.56 21.23 15.05
CA LEU A 405 -6.76 22.18 16.15
C LEU A 405 -5.55 23.11 16.35
N ARG A 406 -4.33 22.56 16.36
CA ARG A 406 -3.10 23.35 16.49
C ARG A 406 -2.88 24.31 15.31
N ALA A 407 -3.27 23.95 14.11
CA ALA A 407 -3.20 24.86 12.97
C ALA A 407 -4.11 26.09 13.11
N ARG A 408 -5.16 26.01 13.93
CA ARG A 408 -6.02 27.16 14.27
C ARG A 408 -5.32 28.19 15.17
N THR A 409 -4.59 27.70 16.18
CA THR A 409 -3.91 28.58 17.15
C THR A 409 -2.73 29.33 16.54
N ALA A 410 -1.99 28.70 15.62
CA ALA A 410 -0.85 29.35 14.95
C ALA A 410 -1.27 30.51 14.03
N THR A 411 -2.45 30.44 13.39
CA THR A 411 -2.99 31.53 12.57
C THR A 411 -3.53 32.68 13.42
N ALA A 412 -4.12 32.38 14.56
CA ALA A 412 -4.63 33.42 15.47
C ALA A 412 -3.51 34.26 16.13
N ILE A 413 -2.36 33.64 16.42
CA ILE A 413 -1.18 34.32 16.98
C ILE A 413 -0.46 35.15 15.90
N ALA A 414 -0.50 34.75 14.62
CA ALA A 414 0.12 35.50 13.53
C ALA A 414 -0.76 36.68 13.04
N SER A 415 -2.01 36.76 13.46
CA SER A 415 -2.97 37.84 13.14
C SER A 415 -3.22 38.80 14.32
N ALA A 416 -2.64 38.53 15.48
CA ALA A 416 -2.60 39.41 16.64
C ALA A 416 -1.22 40.08 16.78
#